data_c9ad70c7c29bf671e0aa4e5634e743c3
#
_entry.id   c9ad70c7c29bf671e0aa4e5634e743c3
#
_cell.length_a   1.000
_cell.length_b   1.000
_cell.length_c   1.000
_cell.angle_alpha   90.00
_cell.angle_beta   90.00
_cell.angle_gamma   90.00
#
_symmetry.space_group_name_H-M   'P 1'
#
loop_
_entity.id
_entity.type
_entity.pdbx_description
1 polymer ?
#
loop_
_entity_poly.entity_id
_entity_poly.type
_entity_poly.pdbx_seq_one_letter_code
_entity_poly.pdbx_strand_id
1 'polypeptide(L)'
;MLKLYIGNKNYSSWSMRPWVLLKQAGIAFEEVMVRFDSFEADSAFKSTLAGISPTGKVPLLVDGDLAIWDTLAIAEYVAEQFPDKQLWPADKAARARARSIGAEMHSGFTGLRGNCPMNIEANLADAGALIWRDKAGVRADVQRLVEMWSALLQQHGGPLLFSHFTVADAYFAPICTRIKTYGLPVPAHIAAYVERVCALPGVQAWITQAKAEKDFLDFEEPYRIAPHAP
;
A
#
# COMPACT_ATOMS: atom_id res chain seq x y z
N MET A 1 -8.38 1.32 22.55
CA MET A 1 -8.47 2.08 21.30
C MET A 1 -7.27 1.69 20.43
N LEU A 2 -7.52 1.29 19.17
CA LEU A 2 -6.46 0.89 18.25
C LEU A 2 -5.49 2.06 18.00
N LYS A 3 -4.19 1.79 18.03
CA LYS A 3 -3.14 2.72 17.60
C LYS A 3 -2.37 2.12 16.45
N LEU A 4 -2.26 2.85 15.34
CA LEU A 4 -1.51 2.41 14.17
C LEU A 4 -0.28 3.28 13.99
N TYR A 5 0.89 2.69 14.19
CA TYR A 5 2.18 3.31 13.93
C TYR A 5 2.51 3.17 12.44
N ILE A 6 2.81 4.28 11.79
CA ILE A 6 3.07 4.37 10.36
C ILE A 6 4.32 5.18 10.06
N GLY A 7 4.94 4.94 8.91
CA GLY A 7 5.98 5.82 8.34
C GLY A 7 5.40 6.88 7.41
N ASN A 8 6.30 7.71 6.84
CA ASN A 8 5.96 8.78 5.91
C ASN A 8 5.01 8.31 4.81
N LYS A 9 3.89 9.00 4.66
CA LYS A 9 2.82 8.59 3.74
C LYS A 9 3.24 8.63 2.28
N ASN A 10 4.18 9.48 1.92
CA ASN A 10 4.69 9.53 0.56
C ASN A 10 5.41 8.24 0.15
N TYR A 11 6.10 7.57 1.09
CA TYR A 11 7.03 6.47 0.81
C TYR A 11 6.59 5.12 1.37
N SER A 12 5.89 5.10 2.52
CA SER A 12 5.58 3.87 3.25
C SER A 12 4.40 3.09 2.68
N SER A 13 4.67 2.31 1.63
CA SER A 13 3.64 1.45 1.02
C SER A 13 3.11 0.36 1.96
N TRP A 14 3.93 -0.09 2.90
CA TRP A 14 3.49 -1.05 3.91
C TRP A 14 2.50 -0.43 4.89
N SER A 15 2.76 0.80 5.36
CA SER A 15 1.85 1.52 6.25
C SER A 15 0.53 1.89 5.58
N MET A 16 0.56 2.19 4.28
CA MET A 16 -0.64 2.54 3.52
C MET A 16 -1.72 1.45 3.58
N ARG A 17 -1.34 0.17 3.52
CA ARG A 17 -2.28 -0.95 3.47
C ARG A 17 -3.24 -1.00 4.67
N PRO A 18 -2.77 -1.18 5.92
CA PRO A 18 -3.66 -1.24 7.07
C PRO A 18 -4.33 0.11 7.37
N TRP A 19 -3.65 1.23 7.08
CA TRP A 19 -4.23 2.55 7.27
C TRP A 19 -5.46 2.76 6.37
N VAL A 20 -5.31 2.45 5.08
CA VAL A 20 -6.42 2.52 4.11
C VAL A 20 -7.53 1.55 4.49
N LEU A 21 -7.19 0.33 4.92
CA LEU A 21 -8.16 -0.66 5.36
C LEU A 21 -9.05 -0.12 6.49
N LEU A 22 -8.43 0.35 7.58
CA LEU A 22 -9.14 0.91 8.73
C LEU A 22 -9.96 2.14 8.35
N LYS A 23 -9.34 3.07 7.61
CA LYS A 23 -9.99 4.33 7.23
C LYS A 23 -11.21 4.11 6.33
N GLN A 24 -11.08 3.26 5.31
CA GLN A 24 -12.15 2.95 4.37
C GLN A 24 -13.29 2.17 5.02
N ALA A 25 -12.99 1.29 5.97
CA ALA A 25 -13.98 0.55 6.74
C ALA A 25 -14.68 1.38 7.84
N GLY A 26 -14.26 2.61 8.06
CA GLY A 26 -14.79 3.46 9.12
C GLY A 26 -14.48 2.96 10.53
N ILE A 27 -13.33 2.28 10.69
CA ILE A 27 -12.85 1.81 11.99
C ILE A 27 -12.00 2.91 12.60
N ALA A 28 -12.34 3.32 13.83
CA ALA A 28 -11.62 4.35 14.56
C ALA A 28 -10.26 3.86 15.05
N PHE A 29 -9.23 4.64 14.84
CA PHE A 29 -7.88 4.39 15.35
C PHE A 29 -7.13 5.71 15.57
N GLU A 30 -6.16 5.68 16.46
CA GLU A 30 -5.16 6.74 16.65
C GLU A 30 -4.00 6.49 15.67
N GLU A 31 -3.68 7.48 14.86
CA GLU A 31 -2.51 7.45 13.98
C GLU A 31 -1.29 7.95 14.74
N VAL A 32 -0.21 7.18 14.73
CA VAL A 32 1.09 7.58 15.26
C VAL A 32 2.12 7.59 14.14
N MET A 33 2.52 8.79 13.71
CA MET A 33 3.54 8.98 12.68
C MET A 33 4.93 8.77 13.26
N VAL A 34 5.68 7.82 12.70
CA VAL A 34 7.11 7.61 12.97
C VAL A 34 7.87 7.92 11.70
N ARG A 35 8.42 9.14 11.62
CA ARG A 35 9.12 9.59 10.41
C ARG A 35 10.40 8.82 10.17
N PHE A 36 10.67 8.51 8.92
CA PHE A 36 11.94 7.96 8.48
C PHE A 36 13.02 9.04 8.53
N ASP A 37 14.09 8.78 9.23
CA ASP A 37 15.35 9.54 9.18
C ASP A 37 16.45 8.68 8.56
N SER A 38 16.56 7.43 9.00
CA SER A 38 17.34 6.38 8.38
C SER A 38 16.82 5.02 8.83
N PHE A 39 17.37 3.92 8.30
CA PHE A 39 17.06 2.56 8.76
C PHE A 39 18.18 1.94 9.58
N GLU A 40 19.21 2.72 9.91
CA GLU A 40 20.30 2.30 10.79
C GLU A 40 19.83 2.03 12.21
N ALA A 41 20.58 1.20 12.94
CA ALA A 41 20.17 0.72 14.25
C ALA A 41 20.01 1.84 15.30
N ASP A 42 20.76 2.92 15.15
CA ASP A 42 20.79 4.10 16.05
C ASP A 42 19.88 5.25 15.59
N SER A 43 19.08 5.06 14.54
CA SER A 43 18.18 6.07 14.02
C SER A 43 17.09 6.46 15.03
N ALA A 44 16.55 7.67 14.91
CA ALA A 44 15.41 8.12 15.69
C ALA A 44 14.17 7.28 15.38
N PHE A 45 14.00 6.83 14.13
CA PHE A 45 12.97 5.89 13.71
C PHE A 45 13.03 4.59 14.54
N LYS A 46 14.21 3.96 14.63
CA LYS A 46 14.41 2.73 15.42
C LYS A 46 14.22 2.95 16.91
N SER A 47 14.75 4.05 17.43
CA SER A 47 14.63 4.42 18.85
C SER A 47 13.16 4.63 19.25
N THR A 48 12.35 5.27 18.40
CA THR A 48 10.92 5.47 18.65
C THR A 48 10.15 4.15 18.71
N LEU A 49 10.54 3.16 17.93
CA LEU A 49 9.89 1.85 17.91
C LEU A 49 10.44 0.88 18.96
N ALA A 50 11.54 1.22 19.61
CA ALA A 50 12.14 0.38 20.64
C ALA A 50 11.16 0.11 21.80
N GLY A 51 11.05 -1.14 22.20
CA GLY A 51 10.13 -1.55 23.29
C GLY A 51 8.65 -1.67 22.91
N ILE A 52 8.27 -1.21 21.69
CA ILE A 52 6.88 -1.35 21.18
C ILE A 52 6.81 -2.28 19.98
N SER A 53 7.75 -2.16 19.03
CA SER A 53 7.79 -3.00 17.83
C SER A 53 8.84 -4.09 17.97
N PRO A 54 8.45 -5.38 18.03
CA PRO A 54 9.41 -6.49 18.08
C PRO A 54 10.37 -6.54 16.90
N THR A 55 9.95 -5.97 15.75
CA THR A 55 10.74 -5.95 14.51
C THR A 55 11.44 -4.62 14.23
N GLY A 56 11.13 -3.56 15.01
CA GLY A 56 11.59 -2.20 14.75
C GLY A 56 11.14 -1.68 13.38
N LYS A 57 9.94 -2.08 12.92
CA LYS A 57 9.38 -1.71 11.62
C LYS A 57 7.95 -1.21 11.77
N VAL A 58 7.51 -0.47 10.75
CA VAL A 58 6.11 -0.06 10.54
C VAL A 58 5.54 -0.77 9.30
N PRO A 59 4.21 -0.98 9.22
CA PRO A 59 3.22 -0.64 10.23
C PRO A 59 3.26 -1.55 11.45
N LEU A 60 2.79 -1.01 12.58
CA LEU A 60 2.52 -1.76 13.79
C LEU A 60 1.15 -1.33 14.32
N LEU A 61 0.26 -2.29 14.57
CA LEU A 61 -1.00 -2.05 15.25
C LEU A 61 -0.85 -2.42 16.72
N VAL A 62 -1.32 -1.54 17.61
CA VAL A 62 -1.35 -1.79 19.06
C VAL A 62 -2.80 -1.71 19.53
N ASP A 63 -3.27 -2.74 20.22
CA ASP A 63 -4.57 -2.79 20.88
C ASP A 63 -4.39 -3.16 22.36
N GLY A 64 -4.52 -2.16 23.23
CA GLY A 64 -4.12 -2.31 24.64
C GLY A 64 -2.64 -2.66 24.76
N ASP A 65 -2.32 -3.82 25.30
CA ASP A 65 -0.97 -4.34 25.47
C ASP A 65 -0.52 -5.25 24.30
N LEU A 66 -1.41 -5.51 23.35
CA LEU A 66 -1.14 -6.40 22.21
C LEU A 66 -0.53 -5.62 21.05
N ALA A 67 0.68 -5.99 20.65
CA ALA A 67 1.36 -5.49 19.46
C ALA A 67 1.18 -6.49 18.30
N ILE A 68 0.64 -6.04 17.17
CA ILE A 68 0.37 -6.85 15.98
C ILE A 68 1.19 -6.29 14.81
N TRP A 69 1.99 -7.13 14.24
CA TRP A 69 2.74 -6.96 12.99
C TRP A 69 2.67 -8.30 12.27
N ASP A 70 2.77 -8.43 11.07
CA ASP A 70 2.93 -7.69 9.86
C ASP A 70 1.56 -7.27 9.26
N THR A 71 1.56 -6.67 8.03
CA THR A 71 0.32 -6.17 7.43
C THR A 71 -0.77 -7.23 7.20
N LEU A 72 -0.41 -8.49 6.89
CA LEU A 72 -1.38 -9.59 6.76
C LEU A 72 -1.98 -9.94 8.12
N ALA A 73 -1.15 -10.05 9.16
CA ALA A 73 -1.62 -10.30 10.52
C ALA A 73 -2.54 -9.16 11.01
N ILE A 74 -2.18 -7.91 10.74
CA ILE A 74 -3.03 -6.76 11.05
C ILE A 74 -4.38 -6.86 10.34
N ALA A 75 -4.40 -7.21 9.04
CA ALA A 75 -5.64 -7.35 8.28
C ALA A 75 -6.54 -8.47 8.82
N GLU A 76 -5.98 -9.62 9.17
CA GLU A 76 -6.73 -10.73 9.78
C GLU A 76 -7.24 -10.35 11.17
N TYR A 77 -6.41 -9.77 12.03
CA TYR A 77 -6.83 -9.31 13.35
C TYR A 77 -7.99 -8.32 13.27
N VAL A 78 -7.88 -7.32 12.40
CA VAL A 78 -8.95 -6.32 12.22
C VAL A 78 -10.22 -6.97 11.68
N ALA A 79 -10.12 -7.92 10.75
CA ALA A 79 -11.27 -8.63 10.23
C ALA A 79 -11.98 -9.49 11.29
N GLU A 80 -11.25 -10.09 12.23
CA GLU A 80 -11.79 -10.84 13.36
C GLU A 80 -12.45 -9.92 14.40
N GLN A 81 -11.84 -8.75 14.70
CA GLN A 81 -12.39 -7.80 15.66
C GLN A 81 -13.64 -7.06 15.14
N PHE A 82 -13.78 -6.91 13.82
CA PHE A 82 -14.87 -6.16 13.19
C PHE A 82 -15.56 -7.00 12.10
N PRO A 83 -16.19 -8.14 12.44
CA PRO A 83 -16.80 -9.05 11.47
C PRO A 83 -17.95 -8.42 10.68
N ASP A 84 -18.64 -7.44 11.25
CA ASP A 84 -19.69 -6.65 10.59
C ASP A 84 -19.19 -5.82 9.42
N LYS A 85 -17.89 -5.50 9.35
CA LYS A 85 -17.27 -4.74 8.26
C LYS A 85 -17.02 -5.56 7.01
N GLN A 86 -17.13 -6.89 7.07
CA GLN A 86 -16.97 -7.80 5.93
C GLN A 86 -15.69 -7.52 5.11
N LEU A 87 -14.56 -7.34 5.81
CA LEU A 87 -13.28 -6.95 5.20
C LEU A 87 -12.71 -8.02 4.25
N TRP A 88 -13.15 -9.26 4.40
CA TRP A 88 -12.94 -10.35 3.46
C TRP A 88 -14.25 -10.73 2.77
N PRO A 89 -14.22 -11.28 1.53
CA PRO A 89 -15.41 -11.80 0.88
C PRO A 89 -16.15 -12.85 1.74
N ALA A 90 -17.49 -12.79 1.76
CA ALA A 90 -18.31 -13.73 2.51
C ALA A 90 -18.25 -15.15 1.92
N ASP A 91 -18.19 -15.27 0.58
CA ASP A 91 -18.05 -16.57 -0.08
C ASP A 91 -16.68 -17.20 0.24
N LYS A 92 -16.69 -18.50 0.53
CA LYS A 92 -15.48 -19.22 0.95
C LYS A 92 -14.40 -19.25 -0.14
N ALA A 93 -14.79 -19.46 -1.39
CA ALA A 93 -13.83 -19.55 -2.50
C ALA A 93 -13.26 -18.18 -2.85
N ALA A 94 -14.10 -17.15 -2.90
CA ALA A 94 -13.69 -15.77 -3.09
C ALA A 94 -12.76 -15.30 -1.95
N ARG A 95 -13.08 -15.63 -0.70
CA ARG A 95 -12.25 -15.33 0.48
C ARG A 95 -10.88 -16.02 0.42
N ALA A 96 -10.82 -17.28 0.03
CA ALA A 96 -9.56 -17.99 -0.17
C ALA A 96 -8.73 -17.33 -1.29
N ARG A 97 -9.37 -16.95 -2.40
CA ARG A 97 -8.72 -16.24 -3.50
C ARG A 97 -8.20 -14.88 -3.06
N ALA A 98 -8.98 -14.10 -2.29
CA ALA A 98 -8.57 -12.80 -1.78
C ALA A 98 -7.33 -12.90 -0.88
N ARG A 99 -7.26 -13.92 -0.01
CA ARG A 99 -6.08 -14.21 0.81
C ARG A 99 -4.87 -14.62 -0.04
N SER A 100 -5.08 -15.46 -1.06
CA SER A 100 -3.98 -15.88 -1.97
C SER A 100 -3.35 -14.71 -2.68
N ILE A 101 -4.15 -13.81 -3.28
CA ILE A 101 -3.60 -12.63 -3.98
C ILE A 101 -3.02 -11.60 -3.01
N GLY A 102 -3.55 -11.48 -1.79
CA GLY A 102 -2.96 -10.68 -0.72
C GLY A 102 -1.57 -11.19 -0.33
N ALA A 103 -1.42 -12.50 -0.16
CA ALA A 103 -0.13 -13.14 0.12
C ALA A 103 0.85 -13.02 -1.06
N GLU A 104 0.37 -13.17 -2.31
CA GLU A 104 1.17 -12.94 -3.52
C GLU A 104 1.67 -11.49 -3.58
N MET A 105 0.82 -10.50 -3.27
CA MET A 105 1.23 -9.09 -3.19
C MET A 105 2.25 -8.86 -2.06
N HIS A 106 2.10 -9.54 -0.95
CA HIS A 106 2.98 -9.42 0.21
C HIS A 106 4.41 -9.85 -0.12
N SER A 107 4.59 -11.02 -0.73
CA SER A 107 5.89 -11.64 -0.99
C SER A 107 6.44 -11.39 -2.38
N GLY A 108 5.59 -11.06 -3.36
CA GLY A 108 5.92 -10.98 -4.78
C GLY A 108 6.08 -9.56 -5.32
N PHE A 109 6.01 -9.47 -6.66
CA PHE A 109 6.12 -8.22 -7.42
C PHE A 109 7.40 -7.43 -7.13
N THR A 110 8.50 -8.14 -6.91
CA THR A 110 9.78 -7.57 -6.51
C THR A 110 10.42 -6.76 -7.62
N GLY A 111 10.17 -7.11 -8.88
CA GLY A 111 10.61 -6.32 -10.04
C GLY A 111 9.96 -4.93 -10.04
N LEU A 112 8.64 -4.87 -9.90
CA LEU A 112 7.89 -3.62 -9.84
C LEU A 112 8.25 -2.83 -8.58
N ARG A 113 8.20 -3.45 -7.41
CA ARG A 113 8.42 -2.77 -6.13
C ARG A 113 9.83 -2.23 -5.98
N GLY A 114 10.84 -2.95 -6.49
CA GLY A 114 12.24 -2.56 -6.41
C GLY A 114 12.65 -1.48 -7.41
N ASN A 115 12.00 -1.43 -8.60
CA ASN A 115 12.31 -0.42 -9.61
C ASN A 115 11.34 0.77 -9.62
N CYS A 116 10.18 0.65 -8.98
CA CYS A 116 9.18 1.71 -8.86
C CYS A 116 8.82 1.87 -7.38
N PRO A 117 9.70 2.39 -6.51
CA PRO A 117 9.37 2.68 -5.12
C PRO A 117 8.16 3.61 -5.03
N MET A 118 7.38 3.50 -3.93
CA MET A 118 6.20 4.35 -3.79
C MET A 118 6.63 5.79 -3.55
N ASN A 119 6.14 6.68 -4.39
CA ASN A 119 6.29 8.12 -4.27
C ASN A 119 5.00 8.77 -4.78
N ILE A 120 4.14 9.19 -3.87
CA ILE A 120 2.79 9.68 -4.20
C ILE A 120 2.82 11.11 -4.72
N GLU A 121 3.75 11.92 -4.23
CA GLU A 121 3.88 13.32 -4.62
C GLU A 121 4.45 13.48 -6.03
N ALA A 122 5.37 12.60 -6.42
CA ALA A 122 6.13 12.74 -7.64
C ALA A 122 5.30 12.42 -8.92
N ASN A 123 5.69 13.05 -10.01
CA ASN A 123 5.38 12.60 -11.36
C ASN A 123 6.68 12.06 -11.99
N LEU A 124 6.75 10.76 -12.18
CA LEU A 124 7.93 10.03 -12.66
C LEU A 124 7.64 9.30 -13.99
N ALA A 125 6.75 9.84 -14.82
CA ALA A 125 6.37 9.21 -16.09
C ALA A 125 7.56 8.98 -17.03
N ASP A 126 8.50 9.92 -17.10
CA ASP A 126 9.72 9.78 -17.92
C ASP A 126 10.63 8.66 -17.40
N ALA A 127 10.86 8.60 -16.09
CA ALA A 127 11.57 7.49 -15.48
C ALA A 127 10.83 6.15 -15.69
N GLY A 128 9.51 6.16 -15.55
CA GLY A 128 8.65 5.01 -15.80
C GLY A 128 8.76 4.45 -17.22
N ALA A 129 8.85 5.33 -18.23
CA ALA A 129 9.05 4.93 -19.62
C ALA A 129 10.39 4.19 -19.82
N LEU A 130 11.47 4.69 -19.21
CA LEU A 130 12.79 4.03 -19.25
C LEU A 130 12.79 2.70 -18.48
N ILE A 131 12.18 2.67 -17.29
CA ILE A 131 12.03 1.46 -16.48
C ILE A 131 11.24 0.41 -17.28
N TRP A 132 10.13 0.80 -17.89
CA TRP A 132 9.31 -0.10 -18.70
C TRP A 132 10.10 -0.70 -19.86
N ARG A 133 10.90 0.11 -20.56
CA ARG A 133 11.76 -0.35 -21.67
C ARG A 133 12.81 -1.34 -21.19
N ASP A 134 13.51 -1.04 -20.08
CA ASP A 134 14.77 -1.70 -19.71
C ASP A 134 14.58 -2.84 -18.69
N LYS A 135 13.49 -2.84 -17.91
CA LYS A 135 13.27 -3.78 -16.80
C LYS A 135 12.21 -4.84 -17.12
N ALA A 136 12.65 -5.98 -17.66
CA ALA A 136 11.75 -7.09 -17.98
C ALA A 136 10.94 -7.58 -16.77
N GLY A 137 11.51 -7.57 -15.55
CA GLY A 137 10.82 -7.95 -14.31
C GLY A 137 9.64 -7.03 -13.99
N VAL A 138 9.74 -5.73 -14.29
CA VAL A 138 8.60 -4.80 -14.12
C VAL A 138 7.47 -5.14 -15.07
N ARG A 139 7.80 -5.42 -16.34
CA ARG A 139 6.79 -5.83 -17.33
C ARG A 139 6.10 -7.14 -16.93
N ALA A 140 6.86 -8.12 -16.46
CA ALA A 140 6.30 -9.39 -15.99
C ALA A 140 5.35 -9.21 -14.80
N ASP A 141 5.74 -8.40 -13.82
CA ASP A 141 4.91 -8.10 -12.65
C ASP A 141 3.62 -7.35 -13.05
N VAL A 142 3.72 -6.34 -13.92
CA VAL A 142 2.53 -5.62 -14.40
C VAL A 142 1.63 -6.55 -15.23
N GLN A 143 2.19 -7.41 -16.08
CA GLN A 143 1.42 -8.40 -16.81
C GLN A 143 0.65 -9.33 -15.87
N ARG A 144 1.30 -9.83 -14.82
CA ARG A 144 0.67 -10.67 -13.78
C ARG A 144 -0.48 -9.94 -13.07
N LEU A 145 -0.31 -8.65 -12.74
CA LEU A 145 -1.36 -7.81 -12.14
C LEU A 145 -2.54 -7.65 -13.11
N VAL A 146 -2.28 -7.36 -14.38
CA VAL A 146 -3.32 -7.22 -15.41
C VAL A 146 -4.14 -8.50 -15.54
N GLU A 147 -3.49 -9.66 -15.63
CA GLU A 147 -4.17 -10.96 -15.71
C GLU A 147 -5.04 -11.23 -14.48
N MET A 148 -4.47 -11.06 -13.29
CA MET A 148 -5.14 -11.29 -12.01
C MET A 148 -6.36 -10.37 -11.84
N TRP A 149 -6.17 -9.07 -12.04
CA TRP A 149 -7.24 -8.09 -11.83
C TRP A 149 -8.33 -8.21 -12.90
N SER A 150 -7.97 -8.46 -14.17
CA SER A 150 -8.96 -8.68 -15.25
C SER A 150 -9.86 -9.86 -14.94
N ALA A 151 -9.28 -10.99 -14.54
CA ALA A 151 -10.04 -12.19 -14.18
C ALA A 151 -11.00 -11.95 -13.01
N LEU A 152 -10.53 -11.26 -11.96
CA LEU A 152 -11.35 -10.97 -10.78
C LEU A 152 -12.48 -9.96 -11.07
N LEU A 153 -12.17 -8.88 -11.79
CA LEU A 153 -13.15 -7.88 -12.20
C LEU A 153 -14.23 -8.50 -13.09
N GLN A 154 -13.86 -9.40 -14.00
CA GLN A 154 -14.80 -10.14 -14.82
C GLN A 154 -15.64 -11.10 -14.00
N GLN A 155 -15.02 -11.89 -13.13
CA GLN A 155 -15.68 -12.92 -12.32
C GLN A 155 -16.69 -12.32 -11.32
N HIS A 156 -16.36 -11.18 -10.72
CA HIS A 156 -17.16 -10.55 -9.66
C HIS A 156 -17.97 -9.34 -10.15
N GLY A 157 -17.93 -9.01 -11.44
CA GLY A 157 -18.73 -7.94 -12.04
C GLY A 157 -18.26 -6.51 -11.69
N GLY A 158 -17.06 -6.33 -11.10
CA GLY A 158 -16.59 -5.02 -10.67
C GLY A 158 -17.50 -4.38 -9.59
N PRO A 159 -17.34 -3.11 -9.29
CA PRO A 159 -16.26 -2.19 -9.73
C PRO A 159 -14.90 -2.42 -9.05
N LEU A 160 -14.84 -3.21 -7.98
CA LEU A 160 -13.65 -3.60 -7.23
C LEU A 160 -13.39 -5.10 -7.38
N LEU A 161 -12.25 -5.62 -6.92
CA LEU A 161 -11.80 -6.99 -7.21
C LEU A 161 -12.79 -8.07 -6.77
N PHE A 162 -13.55 -7.82 -5.69
CA PHE A 162 -14.60 -8.72 -5.17
C PHE A 162 -15.95 -8.01 -5.08
N SER A 163 -16.30 -7.16 -6.07
CA SER A 163 -17.49 -6.33 -6.17
C SER A 163 -17.56 -5.14 -5.18
N HIS A 164 -17.10 -5.31 -3.96
CA HIS A 164 -17.01 -4.28 -2.92
C HIS A 164 -15.57 -4.17 -2.39
N PHE A 165 -15.30 -3.13 -1.59
CA PHE A 165 -13.99 -2.94 -0.98
C PHE A 165 -13.67 -4.06 0.01
N THR A 166 -12.48 -4.64 -0.16
CA THR A 166 -11.95 -5.68 0.72
C THR A 166 -10.48 -5.41 1.05
N VAL A 167 -9.89 -6.26 1.90
CA VAL A 167 -8.45 -6.25 2.16
C VAL A 167 -7.63 -6.31 0.87
N ALA A 168 -8.11 -7.00 -0.17
CA ALA A 168 -7.41 -7.09 -1.46
C ALA A 168 -7.21 -5.71 -2.10
N ASP A 169 -8.23 -4.86 -2.14
CA ASP A 169 -8.12 -3.51 -2.72
C ASP A 169 -7.18 -2.63 -1.88
N ALA A 170 -7.23 -2.74 -0.55
CA ALA A 170 -6.29 -2.04 0.34
C ALA A 170 -4.84 -2.47 0.08
N TYR A 171 -4.62 -3.78 -0.18
CA TYR A 171 -3.30 -4.34 -0.46
C TYR A 171 -2.72 -3.86 -1.78
N PHE A 172 -3.57 -3.68 -2.78
CA PHE A 172 -3.15 -3.20 -4.10
C PHE A 172 -3.19 -1.66 -4.24
N ALA A 173 -3.71 -0.92 -3.27
CA ALA A 173 -3.72 0.54 -3.32
C ALA A 173 -2.32 1.16 -3.55
N PRO A 174 -1.21 0.69 -2.91
CA PRO A 174 0.13 1.18 -3.21
C PRO A 174 0.60 0.86 -4.65
N ILE A 175 0.08 -0.21 -5.26
CA ILE A 175 0.39 -0.53 -6.66
C ILE A 175 -0.35 0.42 -7.60
N CYS A 176 -1.61 0.74 -7.29
CA CYS A 176 -2.38 1.71 -8.05
C CYS A 176 -1.69 3.09 -8.07
N THR A 177 -1.16 3.54 -6.92
CA THR A 177 -0.39 4.79 -6.88
C THR A 177 0.90 4.71 -7.70
N ARG A 178 1.64 3.57 -7.67
CA ARG A 178 2.83 3.37 -8.50
C ARG A 178 2.53 3.42 -9.99
N ILE A 179 1.46 2.76 -10.45
CA ILE A 179 1.05 2.81 -11.85
C ILE A 179 0.83 4.25 -12.29
N LYS A 180 0.20 5.08 -11.46
CA LYS A 180 -0.02 6.51 -11.74
C LYS A 180 1.28 7.32 -11.71
N THR A 181 2.08 7.18 -10.65
CA THR A 181 3.33 7.94 -10.47
C THR A 181 4.29 7.72 -11.62
N TYR A 182 4.44 6.46 -12.08
CA TYR A 182 5.39 6.09 -13.12
C TYR A 182 4.78 6.03 -14.52
N GLY A 183 3.48 6.29 -14.67
CA GLY A 183 2.79 6.21 -15.97
C GLY A 183 2.92 4.83 -16.62
N LEU A 184 2.88 3.75 -15.83
CA LEU A 184 3.07 2.40 -16.36
C LEU A 184 1.89 2.02 -17.25
N PRO A 185 2.14 1.45 -18.45
CA PRO A 185 1.09 1.11 -19.39
C PRO A 185 0.27 -0.08 -18.90
N VAL A 186 -1.05 0.13 -18.83
CA VAL A 186 -2.04 -0.91 -18.51
C VAL A 186 -3.26 -0.77 -19.43
N PRO A 187 -4.02 -1.87 -19.69
CA PRO A 187 -5.26 -1.78 -20.46
C PRO A 187 -6.30 -0.84 -19.85
N ALA A 188 -7.17 -0.26 -20.67
CA ALA A 188 -8.14 0.75 -20.24
C ALA A 188 -9.04 0.31 -19.06
N HIS A 189 -9.48 -0.97 -19.03
CA HIS A 189 -10.30 -1.48 -17.92
C HIS A 189 -9.53 -1.57 -16.61
N ILE A 190 -8.21 -1.82 -16.66
CA ILE A 190 -7.32 -1.81 -15.50
C ILE A 190 -7.02 -0.37 -15.06
N ALA A 191 -6.78 0.54 -16.01
CA ALA A 191 -6.66 1.97 -15.69
C ALA A 191 -7.92 2.49 -14.97
N ALA A 192 -9.11 2.08 -15.43
CA ALA A 192 -10.37 2.41 -14.76
C ALA A 192 -10.47 1.83 -13.33
N TYR A 193 -9.96 0.63 -13.09
CA TYR A 193 -9.87 0.07 -11.72
C TYR A 193 -8.90 0.86 -10.87
N VAL A 194 -7.71 1.20 -11.38
CA VAL A 194 -6.70 2.03 -10.69
C VAL A 194 -7.31 3.38 -10.28
N GLU A 195 -8.04 4.05 -11.18
CA GLU A 195 -8.71 5.33 -10.86
C GLU A 195 -9.77 5.15 -9.77
N ARG A 196 -10.57 4.08 -9.82
CA ARG A 196 -11.57 3.80 -8.77
C ARG A 196 -10.93 3.56 -7.41
N VAL A 197 -9.86 2.76 -7.34
CA VAL A 197 -9.14 2.53 -6.08
C VAL A 197 -8.56 3.84 -5.54
N CYS A 198 -7.91 4.63 -6.40
CA CYS A 198 -7.36 5.92 -6.00
C CYS A 198 -8.45 6.95 -5.59
N ALA A 199 -9.69 6.79 -6.07
CA ALA A 199 -10.82 7.63 -5.71
C ALA A 199 -11.56 7.19 -4.41
N LEU A 200 -11.25 6.02 -3.85
CA LEU A 200 -11.83 5.59 -2.58
C LEU A 200 -11.51 6.61 -1.48
N PRO A 201 -12.49 6.99 -0.63
CA PRO A 201 -12.27 8.01 0.41
C PRO A 201 -11.04 7.76 1.30
N GLY A 202 -10.81 6.51 1.72
CA GLY A 202 -9.63 6.14 2.51
C GLY A 202 -8.33 6.31 1.74
N VAL A 203 -8.29 5.96 0.45
CA VAL A 203 -7.09 6.12 -0.40
C VAL A 203 -6.84 7.58 -0.71
N GLN A 204 -7.90 8.35 -1.04
CA GLN A 204 -7.79 9.80 -1.25
C GLN A 204 -7.28 10.54 -0.02
N ALA A 205 -7.74 10.18 1.16
CA ALA A 205 -7.27 10.78 2.41
C ALA A 205 -5.77 10.51 2.60
N TRP A 206 -5.29 9.29 2.33
CA TRP A 206 -3.86 8.97 2.36
C TRP A 206 -3.07 9.80 1.35
N ILE A 207 -3.51 9.84 0.08
CA ILE A 207 -2.85 10.59 -1.00
C ILE A 207 -2.77 12.08 -0.67
N THR A 208 -3.86 12.66 -0.17
CA THR A 208 -3.89 14.09 0.21
C THR A 208 -2.89 14.39 1.32
N GLN A 209 -2.84 13.55 2.34
CA GLN A 209 -1.90 13.71 3.46
C GLN A 209 -0.46 13.46 3.04
N ALA A 210 -0.20 12.46 2.18
CA ALA A 210 1.14 12.21 1.62
C ALA A 210 1.68 13.45 0.87
N LYS A 211 0.84 14.08 0.05
CA LYS A 211 1.22 15.31 -0.67
C LYS A 211 1.43 16.52 0.24
N ALA A 212 0.83 16.52 1.42
CA ALA A 212 0.98 17.59 2.40
C ALA A 212 2.24 17.46 3.27
N GLU A 213 2.85 16.27 3.36
CA GLU A 213 4.05 16.03 4.18
C GLU A 213 5.25 16.85 3.72
N LYS A 214 5.46 16.99 2.40
CA LYS A 214 6.58 17.74 1.80
C LYS A 214 7.98 17.25 2.21
N ASP A 215 8.08 16.06 2.79
CA ASP A 215 9.35 15.46 3.14
C ASP A 215 10.08 15.00 1.87
N PHE A 216 11.37 15.21 1.81
CA PHE A 216 12.25 14.67 0.78
C PHE A 216 13.29 13.78 1.45
N LEU A 217 13.27 12.49 1.15
CA LEU A 217 14.17 11.49 1.73
C LEU A 217 15.08 10.94 0.63
N ASP A 218 16.33 11.40 0.56
CA ASP A 218 17.27 11.03 -0.50
C ASP A 218 17.34 9.52 -0.75
N PHE A 219 17.32 8.71 0.30
CA PHE A 219 17.39 7.26 0.20
C PHE A 219 16.10 6.59 -0.32
N GLU A 220 14.99 7.32 -0.41
CA GLU A 220 13.72 6.89 -1.01
C GLU A 220 13.48 7.53 -2.40
N GLU A 221 14.40 8.37 -2.89
CA GLU A 221 14.26 9.20 -4.09
C GLU A 221 15.25 8.85 -5.21
N PRO A 222 15.26 7.61 -5.72
CA PRO A 222 16.28 7.20 -6.70
C PRO A 222 16.17 7.91 -8.05
N TYR A 223 15.07 8.64 -8.31
CA TYR A 223 14.78 9.30 -9.59
C TYR A 223 14.57 10.81 -9.47
N ARG A 224 14.76 11.39 -8.31
CA ARG A 224 14.70 12.84 -8.09
C ARG A 224 15.95 13.31 -7.33
N ILE A 225 16.29 14.56 -7.53
CA ILE A 225 17.33 15.26 -6.77
C ILE A 225 16.62 16.26 -5.86
N ALA A 226 17.04 16.37 -4.61
CA ALA A 226 16.49 17.37 -3.69
C ALA A 226 16.53 18.76 -4.33
N PRO A 227 15.45 19.55 -4.24
CA PRO A 227 15.54 20.96 -4.60
C PRO A 227 16.65 21.58 -3.77
N HIS A 228 17.61 22.26 -4.42
CA HIS A 228 18.60 23.02 -3.67
C HIS A 228 17.85 23.95 -2.71
N ALA A 229 18.15 23.88 -1.42
CA ALA A 229 17.71 24.89 -0.48
C ALA A 229 18.23 26.25 -0.97
N PRO A 230 17.38 27.30 -1.03
CA PRO A 230 17.78 28.62 -1.47
C PRO A 230 18.86 29.24 -0.57
#